data_baf9d8c72f5a2221856662d817c2125d
#
_entry.id   baf9d8c72f5a2221856662d817c2125d
#
_cell.length_a   1.000
_cell.length_b   1.000
_cell.length_c   1.000
_cell.angle_alpha   90.00
_cell.angle_beta   90.00
_cell.angle_gamma   90.00
#
_symmetry.space_group_name_H-M   'P 1'
#
loop_
_entity.id
_entity.type
_entity.pdbx_description
1 polymer ?
#
loop_
_entity_poly.entity_id
_entity_poly.type
_entity_poly.pdbx_seq_one_letter_code
_entity_poly.pdbx_strand_id
1 'polypeptide(L)'
;IAELSTQDAGTLKRWVAGLVRKEQKQISESVIVYFLDKVGTDMENIQGELEKVFCYALERDTITKEDIDAVCVTQITNHIFEMVDAVAAGNQQKALDLYYELLALKEPPMRILFLLVRQYRMLFHVKTLANQGYGRKEIASKAGLHPFVAGKNMEQAKRFKMGQLRRVMEEGAQLEQDVKTVSYTHLRAHET
;
A
#
# COMPACT_ATOMS: atom_id res chain seq x y z
N ILE A 1 -3.33 -30.04 5.60
CA ILE A 1 -3.30 -28.56 5.77
C ILE A 1 -2.63 -28.02 4.53
N ALA A 2 -3.40 -27.46 3.58
CA ALA A 2 -2.83 -26.79 2.43
C ALA A 2 -2.21 -25.47 2.90
N GLU A 3 -0.89 -25.36 2.87
CA GLU A 3 -0.21 -24.08 3.01
C GLU A 3 -0.59 -23.19 1.81
N LEU A 4 -1.46 -22.23 2.03
CA LEU A 4 -1.71 -21.15 1.08
C LEU A 4 -0.48 -20.23 1.09
N SER A 5 0.58 -20.64 0.36
CA SER A 5 1.75 -19.81 0.15
C SER A 5 1.34 -18.57 -0.64
N THR A 6 1.67 -17.39 -0.12
CA THR A 6 1.54 -16.12 -0.83
C THR A 6 2.14 -16.24 -2.23
N GLN A 7 1.33 -15.97 -3.26
CA GLN A 7 1.71 -16.12 -4.67
C GLN A 7 2.93 -15.24 -4.99
N ASP A 8 3.89 -15.76 -5.74
CA ASP A 8 5.05 -14.97 -6.21
C ASP A 8 4.58 -13.82 -7.14
N ALA A 9 5.30 -12.70 -7.12
CA ALA A 9 4.98 -11.51 -7.94
C ALA A 9 4.85 -11.85 -9.44
N GLY A 10 5.70 -12.76 -9.95
CA GLY A 10 5.62 -13.24 -11.32
C GLY A 10 4.37 -14.09 -11.58
N THR A 11 3.92 -14.84 -10.59
CA THR A 11 2.70 -15.65 -10.67
C THR A 11 1.47 -14.75 -10.67
N LEU A 12 1.44 -13.71 -9.84
CA LEU A 12 0.35 -12.74 -9.79
C LEU A 12 0.20 -11.98 -11.13
N LYS A 13 1.30 -11.52 -11.71
CA LYS A 13 1.30 -10.89 -13.03
C LYS A 13 0.78 -11.83 -14.12
N ARG A 14 1.25 -13.10 -14.13
CA ARG A 14 0.79 -14.11 -15.08
C ARG A 14 -0.69 -14.43 -14.91
N TRP A 15 -1.18 -14.47 -13.69
CA TRP A 15 -2.59 -14.69 -13.40
C TRP A 15 -3.46 -13.55 -13.93
N VAL A 16 -3.10 -12.29 -13.65
CA VAL A 16 -3.79 -11.11 -14.21
C VAL A 16 -3.78 -11.12 -15.74
N ALA A 17 -2.62 -11.40 -16.36
CA ALA A 17 -2.51 -11.53 -17.81
C ALA A 17 -3.41 -12.67 -18.36
N GLY A 18 -3.54 -13.77 -17.61
CA GLY A 18 -4.42 -14.88 -17.94
C GLY A 18 -5.91 -14.49 -17.90
N LEU A 19 -6.33 -13.74 -16.88
CA LEU A 19 -7.71 -13.22 -16.77
C LEU A 19 -8.03 -12.29 -17.95
N VAL A 20 -7.13 -11.36 -18.27
CA VAL A 20 -7.31 -10.42 -19.39
C VAL A 20 -7.42 -11.16 -20.73
N ARG A 21 -6.59 -12.18 -20.95
CA ARG A 21 -6.68 -13.02 -22.18
C ARG A 21 -7.98 -13.80 -22.28
N LYS A 22 -8.50 -14.29 -21.13
CA LYS A 22 -9.79 -15.01 -21.11
C LYS A 22 -10.93 -14.13 -21.59
N GLU A 23 -10.85 -12.82 -21.32
CA GLU A 23 -11.80 -11.81 -21.82
C GLU A 23 -11.44 -11.30 -23.23
N GLN A 24 -10.55 -12.02 -23.95
CA GLN A 24 -10.11 -11.68 -25.32
C GLN A 24 -9.50 -10.28 -25.45
N LYS A 25 -8.94 -9.75 -24.33
CA LYS A 25 -8.29 -8.44 -24.27
C LYS A 25 -6.77 -8.54 -24.15
N GLN A 26 -6.09 -7.44 -24.42
CA GLN A 26 -4.64 -7.31 -24.32
C GLN A 26 -4.27 -6.29 -23.24
N ILE A 27 -3.15 -6.53 -22.56
CA ILE A 27 -2.60 -5.64 -21.55
C ILE A 27 -1.07 -5.75 -21.57
N SER A 28 -0.37 -4.64 -21.49
CA SER A 28 1.09 -4.66 -21.40
C SER A 28 1.56 -4.97 -19.97
N GLU A 29 2.76 -5.51 -19.82
CA GLU A 29 3.32 -5.82 -18.50
C GLU A 29 3.43 -4.56 -17.62
N SER A 30 3.76 -3.41 -18.18
CA SER A 30 3.82 -2.14 -17.45
C SER A 30 2.45 -1.71 -16.91
N VAL A 31 1.37 -1.97 -17.65
CA VAL A 31 0.00 -1.69 -17.22
C VAL A 31 -0.45 -2.68 -16.15
N ILE A 32 -0.05 -3.97 -16.23
CA ILE A 32 -0.30 -4.94 -15.15
C ILE A 32 0.36 -4.50 -13.85
N VAL A 33 1.63 -4.06 -13.92
CA VAL A 33 2.34 -3.56 -12.73
C VAL A 33 1.62 -2.34 -12.15
N TYR A 34 1.23 -1.40 -13.00
CA TYR A 34 0.48 -0.21 -12.60
C TYR A 34 -0.85 -0.58 -11.93
N PHE A 35 -1.60 -1.51 -12.52
CA PHE A 35 -2.85 -2.03 -11.98
C PHE A 35 -2.65 -2.64 -10.59
N LEU A 36 -1.69 -3.56 -10.44
CA LEU A 36 -1.37 -4.17 -9.15
C LEU A 36 -0.87 -3.16 -8.11
N ASP A 37 -0.18 -2.13 -8.57
CA ASP A 37 0.24 -1.02 -7.71
C ASP A 37 -0.96 -0.24 -7.17
N LYS A 38 -2.01 -0.08 -7.95
CA LYS A 38 -3.20 0.67 -7.59
C LYS A 38 -4.19 -0.13 -6.74
N VAL A 39 -4.42 -1.40 -7.10
CA VAL A 39 -5.45 -2.25 -6.45
C VAL A 39 -4.88 -3.17 -5.37
N GLY A 40 -3.55 -3.33 -5.28
CA GLY A 40 -2.90 -4.22 -4.33
C GLY A 40 -2.76 -5.65 -4.80
N THR A 41 -2.56 -6.58 -3.85
CA THR A 41 -2.23 -7.99 -4.13
C THR A 41 -3.28 -8.98 -3.64
N ASP A 42 -4.42 -8.50 -3.17
CA ASP A 42 -5.56 -9.32 -2.79
C ASP A 42 -6.29 -9.83 -4.03
N MET A 43 -6.49 -11.15 -4.13
CA MET A 43 -6.99 -11.78 -5.35
C MET A 43 -8.46 -11.46 -5.62
N GLU A 44 -9.30 -11.36 -4.57
CA GLU A 44 -10.73 -11.04 -4.73
C GLU A 44 -10.86 -9.57 -5.19
N ASN A 45 -10.09 -8.68 -4.58
CA ASN A 45 -10.07 -7.28 -4.98
C ASN A 45 -9.56 -7.10 -6.41
N ILE A 46 -8.48 -7.79 -6.80
CA ILE A 46 -7.95 -7.78 -8.17
C ILE A 46 -9.03 -8.23 -9.19
N GLN A 47 -9.74 -9.30 -8.90
CA GLN A 47 -10.79 -9.80 -9.80
C GLN A 47 -11.93 -8.79 -9.93
N GLY A 48 -12.44 -8.26 -8.83
CA GLY A 48 -13.52 -7.27 -8.85
C GLY A 48 -13.13 -5.97 -9.56
N GLU A 49 -11.88 -5.51 -9.39
CA GLU A 49 -11.39 -4.32 -10.09
C GLU A 49 -11.18 -4.58 -11.59
N LEU A 50 -10.69 -5.79 -11.98
CA LEU A 50 -10.58 -6.17 -13.39
C LEU A 50 -11.95 -6.26 -14.07
N GLU A 51 -12.98 -6.80 -13.42
CA GLU A 51 -14.34 -6.84 -13.96
C GLU A 51 -14.85 -5.43 -14.31
N LYS A 52 -14.60 -4.45 -13.45
CA LYS A 52 -14.93 -3.04 -13.75
C LYS A 52 -14.17 -2.51 -14.96
N VAL A 53 -12.87 -2.81 -15.06
CA VAL A 53 -12.06 -2.42 -16.22
C VAL A 53 -12.57 -3.07 -17.50
N PHE A 54 -12.96 -4.35 -17.47
CA PHE A 54 -13.52 -5.04 -18.64
C PHE A 54 -14.84 -4.41 -19.08
N CYS A 55 -15.72 -4.09 -18.16
CA CYS A 55 -16.97 -3.39 -18.44
C CYS A 55 -16.75 -2.00 -19.06
N TYR A 56 -15.76 -1.25 -18.56
CA TYR A 56 -15.43 0.08 -19.07
C TYR A 56 -14.78 0.04 -20.45
N ALA A 57 -13.90 -0.93 -20.67
CA ALA A 57 -13.18 -1.13 -21.92
C ALA A 57 -13.92 -2.07 -22.89
N LEU A 58 -15.25 -2.20 -22.81
CA LEU A 58 -16.04 -3.21 -23.51
C LEU A 58 -15.75 -3.28 -25.01
N GLU A 59 -15.68 -2.13 -25.69
CA GLU A 59 -15.50 -2.00 -27.14
C GLU A 59 -14.01 -1.94 -27.58
N ARG A 60 -13.08 -2.03 -26.64
CA ARG A 60 -11.63 -1.91 -26.89
C ARG A 60 -10.90 -3.19 -26.55
N ASP A 61 -10.01 -3.62 -27.42
CA ASP A 61 -9.24 -4.85 -27.22
C ASP A 61 -8.06 -4.68 -26.26
N THR A 62 -7.58 -3.44 -26.07
CA THR A 62 -6.40 -3.15 -25.27
C THR A 62 -6.76 -2.34 -24.03
N ILE A 63 -6.35 -2.83 -22.86
CA ILE A 63 -6.48 -2.12 -21.58
C ILE A 63 -5.29 -1.19 -21.39
N THR A 64 -5.58 0.07 -21.06
CA THR A 64 -4.60 1.14 -20.83
C THR A 64 -4.56 1.59 -19.38
N LYS A 65 -3.63 2.48 -19.04
CA LYS A 65 -3.58 3.09 -17.70
C LYS A 65 -4.79 3.98 -17.44
N GLU A 66 -5.22 4.68 -18.46
CA GLU A 66 -6.37 5.58 -18.42
C GLU A 66 -7.66 4.83 -18.08
N ASP A 67 -7.82 3.59 -18.58
CA ASP A 67 -8.95 2.74 -18.23
C ASP A 67 -8.94 2.34 -16.75
N ILE A 68 -7.75 2.01 -16.23
CA ILE A 68 -7.55 1.70 -14.82
C ILE A 68 -7.84 2.93 -13.96
N ASP A 69 -7.38 4.11 -14.38
CA ASP A 69 -7.61 5.35 -13.65
C ASP A 69 -9.08 5.77 -13.62
N ALA A 70 -9.82 5.47 -14.67
CA ALA A 70 -11.23 5.82 -14.77
C ALA A 70 -12.12 5.01 -13.80
N VAL A 71 -11.78 3.75 -13.51
CA VAL A 71 -12.70 2.86 -12.77
C VAL A 71 -12.14 2.21 -11.52
N CYS A 72 -10.82 2.06 -11.42
CA CYS A 72 -10.21 1.43 -10.24
C CYS A 72 -10.00 2.43 -9.12
N VAL A 73 -10.45 2.06 -7.93
CA VAL A 73 -10.22 2.84 -6.72
C VAL A 73 -8.83 2.53 -6.16
N THR A 74 -8.04 3.57 -5.92
CA THR A 74 -6.75 3.42 -5.24
C THR A 74 -6.98 2.99 -3.80
N GLN A 75 -6.34 1.91 -3.37
CA GLN A 75 -6.44 1.48 -1.97
C GLN A 75 -5.80 2.50 -1.02
N ILE A 76 -6.39 2.66 0.16
CA ILE A 76 -5.89 3.56 1.21
C ILE A 76 -4.41 3.28 1.53
N THR A 77 -4.02 2.00 1.55
CA THR A 77 -2.62 1.58 1.75
C THR A 77 -1.68 2.14 0.70
N ASN A 78 -2.13 2.34 -0.54
CA ASN A 78 -1.30 2.91 -1.59
C ASN A 78 -1.16 4.43 -1.43
N HIS A 79 -2.21 5.14 -1.05
CA HIS A 79 -2.11 6.56 -0.69
C HIS A 79 -1.12 6.77 0.47
N ILE A 80 -1.17 5.91 1.49
CA ILE A 80 -0.19 5.93 2.60
C ILE A 80 1.22 5.70 2.08
N PHE A 81 1.41 4.73 1.18
CA PHE A 81 2.72 4.42 0.60
C PHE A 81 3.25 5.62 -0.19
N GLU A 82 2.44 6.23 -1.05
CA GLU A 82 2.78 7.41 -1.82
C GLU A 82 3.04 8.64 -0.93
N MET A 83 2.28 8.81 0.15
CA MET A 83 2.49 9.87 1.13
C MET A 83 3.88 9.74 1.78
N VAL A 84 4.27 8.53 2.19
CA VAL A 84 5.60 8.27 2.75
C VAL A 84 6.71 8.50 1.72
N ASP A 85 6.47 8.19 0.43
CA ASP A 85 7.37 8.51 -0.66
C ASP A 85 7.53 10.02 -0.87
N ALA A 86 6.43 10.77 -0.80
CA ALA A 86 6.44 12.23 -0.90
C ALA A 86 7.23 12.86 0.25
N VAL A 87 7.05 12.36 1.48
CA VAL A 87 7.84 12.79 2.66
C VAL A 87 9.33 12.48 2.46
N ALA A 88 9.67 11.28 1.96
CA ALA A 88 11.06 10.91 1.69
C ALA A 88 11.73 11.80 0.63
N ALA A 89 10.95 12.29 -0.32
CA ALA A 89 11.39 13.21 -1.37
C ALA A 89 11.42 14.69 -0.93
N GLY A 90 10.95 15.01 0.30
CA GLY A 90 10.81 16.38 0.78
C GLY A 90 9.65 17.15 0.12
N ASN A 91 8.75 16.46 -0.59
CA ASN A 91 7.62 17.07 -1.27
C ASN A 91 6.41 17.19 -0.32
N GLN A 92 6.44 18.24 0.51
CA GLN A 92 5.40 18.51 1.51
C GLN A 92 4.02 18.72 0.88
N GLN A 93 3.95 19.44 -0.25
CA GLN A 93 2.69 19.71 -0.91
C GLN A 93 2.00 18.40 -1.33
N LYS A 94 2.72 17.52 -2.02
CA LYS A 94 2.17 16.22 -2.42
C LYS A 94 1.73 15.36 -1.23
N ALA A 95 2.49 15.38 -0.12
CA ALA A 95 2.12 14.64 1.08
C ALA A 95 0.82 15.16 1.70
N LEU A 96 0.62 16.48 1.72
CA LEU A 96 -0.61 17.10 2.20
C LEU A 96 -1.80 16.85 1.26
N ASP A 97 -1.59 16.94 -0.04
CA ASP A 97 -2.64 16.66 -1.04
C ASP A 97 -3.18 15.24 -0.85
N LEU A 98 -2.30 14.23 -0.74
CA LEU A 98 -2.67 12.84 -0.47
C LEU A 98 -3.40 12.67 0.88
N TYR A 99 -3.01 13.43 1.90
CA TYR A 99 -3.72 13.43 3.19
C TYR A 99 -5.14 13.98 3.05
N TYR A 100 -5.30 15.10 2.34
CA TYR A 100 -6.63 15.67 2.09
C TYR A 100 -7.50 14.79 1.20
N GLU A 101 -6.94 14.07 0.25
CA GLU A 101 -7.64 13.05 -0.55
C GLU A 101 -8.19 11.95 0.36
N LEU A 102 -7.40 11.44 1.31
CA LEU A 102 -7.86 10.45 2.28
C LEU A 102 -9.00 10.98 3.17
N LEU A 103 -8.91 12.24 3.60
CA LEU A 103 -10.00 12.88 4.35
C LEU A 103 -11.27 13.04 3.50
N ALA A 104 -11.14 13.38 2.22
CA ALA A 104 -12.27 13.46 1.29
C ALA A 104 -12.94 12.09 1.06
N LEU A 105 -12.18 11.00 1.13
CA LEU A 105 -12.69 9.63 1.15
C LEU A 105 -13.33 9.24 2.50
N LYS A 106 -13.48 10.19 3.43
CA LYS A 106 -14.04 10.01 4.79
C LYS A 106 -13.21 9.04 5.67
N GLU A 107 -11.93 8.91 5.39
CA GLU A 107 -11.03 8.15 6.27
C GLU A 107 -10.78 8.93 7.57
N PRO A 108 -10.98 8.32 8.74
CA PRO A 108 -10.72 8.99 10.01
C PRO A 108 -9.23 9.37 10.15
N PRO A 109 -8.90 10.60 10.60
CA PRO A 109 -7.51 11.05 10.78
C PRO A 109 -6.66 10.08 11.61
N MET A 110 -7.25 9.48 12.63
CA MET A 110 -6.58 8.49 13.49
C MET A 110 -6.22 7.21 12.74
N ARG A 111 -7.07 6.76 11.82
CA ARG A 111 -6.77 5.61 10.97
C ARG A 111 -5.62 5.91 10.03
N ILE A 112 -5.60 7.12 9.45
CA ILE A 112 -4.50 7.59 8.59
C ILE A 112 -3.19 7.59 9.39
N LEU A 113 -3.17 8.18 10.60
CA LEU A 113 -2.01 8.18 11.48
C LEU A 113 -1.52 6.77 11.80
N PHE A 114 -2.44 5.88 12.20
CA PHE A 114 -2.11 4.48 12.48
C PHE A 114 -1.48 3.78 11.29
N LEU A 115 -2.02 3.98 10.08
CA LEU A 115 -1.49 3.38 8.86
C LEU A 115 -0.12 3.95 8.49
N LEU A 116 0.12 5.26 8.69
CA LEU A 116 1.43 5.89 8.51
C LEU A 116 2.47 5.30 9.46
N VAL A 117 2.16 5.23 10.76
CA VAL A 117 3.07 4.66 11.77
C VAL A 117 3.37 3.19 11.44
N ARG A 118 2.35 2.43 11.03
CA ARG A 118 2.50 1.03 10.59
C ARG A 118 3.44 0.94 9.40
N GLN A 119 3.33 1.83 8.40
CA GLN A 119 4.21 1.84 7.23
C GLN A 119 5.65 2.14 7.64
N TYR A 120 5.91 3.13 8.46
CA TYR A 120 7.26 3.43 8.96
C TYR A 120 7.86 2.28 9.78
N ARG A 121 7.04 1.60 10.59
CA ARG A 121 7.46 0.38 11.33
C ARG A 121 7.87 -0.73 10.37
N MET A 122 7.13 -0.90 9.28
CA MET A 122 7.45 -1.87 8.24
C MET A 122 8.76 -1.52 7.53
N LEU A 123 8.98 -0.25 7.19
CA LEU A 123 10.24 0.22 6.59
C LEU A 123 11.43 0.00 7.51
N PHE A 124 11.26 0.26 8.82
CA PHE A 124 12.31 0.00 9.82
C PHE A 124 12.66 -1.48 9.87
N HIS A 125 11.65 -2.37 9.92
CA HIS A 125 11.85 -3.81 9.94
C HIS A 125 12.56 -4.32 8.68
N VAL A 126 12.07 -3.94 7.51
CA VAL A 126 12.66 -4.30 6.21
C VAL A 126 14.11 -3.80 6.10
N LYS A 127 14.38 -2.55 6.52
CA LYS A 127 15.73 -1.98 6.51
C LYS A 127 16.68 -2.68 7.48
N THR A 128 16.18 -3.09 8.65
CA THR A 128 16.97 -3.86 9.62
C THR A 128 17.37 -5.22 9.03
N LEU A 129 16.43 -5.94 8.41
CA LEU A 129 16.71 -7.20 7.75
C LEU A 129 17.69 -7.05 6.57
N ALA A 130 17.52 -6.00 5.76
CA ALA A 130 18.43 -5.70 4.67
C ALA A 130 19.86 -5.41 5.16
N ASN A 131 20.01 -4.67 6.27
CA ASN A 131 21.32 -4.39 6.88
C ASN A 131 21.97 -5.66 7.49
N GLN A 132 21.17 -6.67 7.83
CA GLN A 132 21.66 -7.99 8.25
C GLN A 132 22.08 -8.90 7.07
N GLY A 133 21.94 -8.42 5.83
CA GLY A 133 22.36 -9.13 4.62
C GLY A 133 21.29 -10.07 4.03
N TYR A 134 20.06 -10.05 4.54
CA TYR A 134 18.98 -10.87 3.98
C TYR A 134 18.56 -10.40 2.58
N GLY A 135 18.36 -11.38 1.68
CA GLY A 135 17.86 -11.15 0.34
C GLY A 135 16.34 -10.86 0.30
N ARG A 136 15.85 -10.37 -0.86
CA ARG A 136 14.44 -9.99 -1.04
C ARG A 136 13.43 -11.07 -0.63
N LYS A 137 13.70 -12.35 -1.00
CA LYS A 137 12.81 -13.48 -0.69
C LYS A 137 12.75 -13.76 0.82
N GLU A 138 13.91 -13.69 1.49
CA GLU A 138 14.01 -13.91 2.93
C GLU A 138 13.35 -12.77 3.71
N ILE A 139 13.55 -11.52 3.26
CA ILE A 139 12.87 -10.33 3.83
C ILE A 139 11.36 -10.47 3.69
N ALA A 140 10.86 -10.86 2.51
CA ALA A 140 9.43 -11.09 2.30
C ALA A 140 8.86 -12.12 3.30
N SER A 141 9.54 -13.26 3.43
CA SER A 141 9.14 -14.33 4.36
C SER A 141 9.18 -13.88 5.83
N LYS A 142 10.31 -13.26 6.26
CA LYS A 142 10.50 -12.82 7.66
C LYS A 142 9.57 -11.67 8.06
N ALA A 143 9.25 -10.77 7.14
CA ALA A 143 8.34 -9.65 7.36
C ALA A 143 6.86 -10.01 7.13
N GLY A 144 6.56 -11.24 6.70
CA GLY A 144 5.19 -11.66 6.37
C GLY A 144 4.59 -10.88 5.21
N LEU A 145 5.40 -10.47 4.23
CA LEU A 145 5.00 -9.65 3.11
C LEU A 145 4.93 -10.47 1.81
N HIS A 146 3.97 -10.11 0.96
CA HIS A 146 4.02 -10.57 -0.42
C HIS A 146 5.34 -10.09 -1.08
N PRO A 147 6.06 -10.91 -1.89
CA PRO A 147 7.35 -10.55 -2.49
C PRO A 147 7.33 -9.25 -3.30
N PHE A 148 6.21 -8.93 -3.94
CA PHE A 148 5.99 -7.67 -4.65
C PHE A 148 6.02 -6.47 -3.69
N VAL A 149 5.26 -6.56 -2.58
CA VAL A 149 5.19 -5.53 -1.53
C VAL A 149 6.54 -5.40 -0.81
N ALA A 150 7.23 -6.51 -0.53
CA ALA A 150 8.57 -6.49 0.05
C ALA A 150 9.56 -5.70 -0.82
N GLY A 151 9.51 -5.91 -2.15
CA GLY A 151 10.34 -5.14 -3.08
C GLY A 151 10.09 -3.64 -3.02
N LYS A 152 8.83 -3.21 -3.01
CA LYS A 152 8.45 -1.79 -2.87
C LYS A 152 8.96 -1.20 -1.54
N ASN A 153 8.73 -1.92 -0.43
CA ASN A 153 9.19 -1.49 0.89
C ASN A 153 10.71 -1.41 0.99
N MET A 154 11.45 -2.32 0.35
CA MET A 154 12.92 -2.26 0.29
C MET A 154 13.41 -1.00 -0.43
N GLU A 155 12.83 -0.67 -1.58
CA GLU A 155 13.19 0.54 -2.33
C GLU A 155 12.83 1.82 -1.54
N GLN A 156 11.66 1.86 -0.93
CA GLN A 156 11.24 2.98 -0.09
C GLN A 156 12.15 3.12 1.15
N ALA A 157 12.50 2.02 1.81
CA ALA A 157 13.37 2.01 2.98
C ALA A 157 14.79 2.53 2.70
N LYS A 158 15.30 2.43 1.47
CA LYS A 158 16.61 2.98 1.09
C LYS A 158 16.67 4.50 1.25
N ARG A 159 15.55 5.19 1.05
CA ARG A 159 15.44 6.66 1.09
C ARG A 159 15.53 7.24 2.51
N PHE A 160 15.37 6.42 3.55
CA PHE A 160 15.39 6.84 4.95
C PHE A 160 16.64 6.36 5.68
N LYS A 161 17.17 7.17 6.61
CA LYS A 161 18.17 6.72 7.58
C LYS A 161 17.48 5.95 8.73
N MET A 162 18.19 4.99 9.34
CA MET A 162 17.64 4.21 10.48
C MET A 162 17.18 5.10 11.65
N GLY A 163 17.95 6.16 11.95
CA GLY A 163 17.59 7.12 13.00
C GLY A 163 16.30 7.90 12.69
N GLN A 164 16.03 8.23 11.43
CA GLN A 164 14.78 8.88 11.02
C GLN A 164 13.59 7.97 11.24
N LEU A 165 13.69 6.70 10.79
CA LEU A 165 12.62 5.72 10.97
C LEU A 165 12.32 5.46 12.45
N ARG A 166 13.37 5.36 13.29
CA ARG A 166 13.21 5.18 14.74
C ARG A 166 12.49 6.37 15.36
N ARG A 167 12.91 7.58 15.06
CA ARG A 167 12.30 8.80 15.59
C ARG A 167 10.81 8.90 15.22
N VAL A 168 10.44 8.63 13.96
CA VAL A 168 9.03 8.65 13.53
C VAL A 168 8.22 7.60 14.26
N MET A 169 8.79 6.42 14.54
CA MET A 169 8.10 5.38 15.32
C MET A 169 7.88 5.80 16.78
N GLU A 170 8.87 6.43 17.40
CA GLU A 170 8.79 6.93 18.78
C GLU A 170 7.75 8.05 18.90
N GLU A 171 7.79 9.04 18.00
CA GLU A 171 6.81 10.12 17.91
C GLU A 171 5.40 9.60 17.61
N GLY A 172 5.26 8.63 16.69
CA GLY A 172 3.98 8.00 16.36
C GLY A 172 3.37 7.25 17.54
N ALA A 173 4.18 6.51 18.30
CA ALA A 173 3.72 5.81 19.49
C ALA A 173 3.25 6.78 20.58
N GLN A 174 3.95 7.92 20.75
CA GLN A 174 3.54 8.97 21.68
C GLN A 174 2.20 9.58 21.26
N LEU A 175 2.04 9.93 19.99
CA LEU A 175 0.79 10.48 19.47
C LEU A 175 -0.40 9.51 19.65
N GLU A 176 -0.20 8.21 19.42
CA GLU A 176 -1.23 7.19 19.68
C GLU A 176 -1.64 7.16 21.16
N GLN A 177 -0.68 7.32 22.07
CA GLN A 177 -0.92 7.37 23.51
C GLN A 177 -1.70 8.64 23.91
N ASP A 178 -1.26 9.79 23.42
CA ASP A 178 -1.87 11.09 23.73
C ASP A 178 -3.35 11.12 23.30
N VAL A 179 -3.65 10.63 22.10
CA VAL A 179 -5.04 10.57 21.61
C VAL A 179 -5.90 9.62 22.42
N LYS A 180 -5.37 8.46 22.83
CA LYS A 180 -6.11 7.53 23.69
C LYS A 180 -6.41 8.18 25.04
N THR A 181 -5.46 8.92 25.60
CA THR A 181 -5.61 9.58 26.90
C THR A 181 -6.63 10.71 26.85
N VAL A 182 -6.60 11.54 25.78
CA VAL A 182 -7.58 12.63 25.58
C VAL A 182 -8.99 12.05 25.36
N SER A 183 -9.14 10.98 24.58
CA SER A 183 -10.43 10.31 24.38
C SER A 183 -11.03 9.78 25.67
N TYR A 184 -10.20 9.22 26.58
CA TYR A 184 -10.65 8.75 27.89
C TYR A 184 -11.07 9.88 28.84
N THR A 185 -10.41 11.03 28.80
CA THR A 185 -10.78 12.19 29.63
C THR A 185 -12.09 12.82 29.19
N HIS A 186 -12.37 12.89 27.89
CA HIS A 186 -13.64 13.38 27.38
C HIS A 186 -14.83 12.46 27.70
N LEU A 187 -14.67 11.16 27.64
CA LEU A 187 -15.73 10.20 28.01
C LEU A 187 -16.08 10.29 29.51
N ARG A 188 -15.09 10.48 30.37
CA ARG A 188 -15.33 10.63 31.82
C ARG A 188 -15.99 11.96 32.21
N ALA A 189 -15.78 13.02 31.42
CA ALA A 189 -16.40 14.33 31.66
C ALA A 189 -17.89 14.39 31.31
N HIS A 190 -18.40 13.43 30.55
CA HIS A 190 -19.83 13.32 30.21
C HIS A 190 -20.63 12.37 31.12
N GLU A 191 -19.97 11.66 32.05
CA GLU A 191 -20.61 10.75 33.02
C GLU A 191 -20.77 11.38 34.42
N THR A 192 -20.41 12.66 34.61
CA THR A 192 -20.66 13.45 35.83
C THR A 192 -21.57 14.62 35.53
#